data_0a3fbace9e62e2e3afa3c58c3b06cbc9
#
_entry.id   0a3fbace9e62e2e3afa3c58c3b06cbc9
#
_cell.length_a   1.000
_cell.length_b   1.000
_cell.length_c   1.000
_cell.angle_alpha   90.00
_cell.angle_beta   90.00
_cell.angle_gamma   90.00
#
_symmetry.space_group_name_H-M   'P 1'
#
loop_
_entity.id
_entity.type
_entity.pdbx_description
1 polymer ?
#
loop_
_entity_poly.entity_id
_entity_poly.type
_entity_poly.pdbx_seq_one_letter_code
_entity_poly.pdbx_strand_id
1 'polypeptide(L)'
;MQRIIARYVSLMVAATMTLAVSTANAGVDELPADIKNSLYNNNFLDPNQPVGESAYRDWVAKNPPPWKIGYASSYAGNTWRAAVMDRLQNELVPKWKELGMLDEVIITQSNLNDATQIQQIRQLVDQGVDAIIVCCSNPTALNASVEYAYKNDVAVFSGIGYLTSPYSINSSANFVVGGRMMGEWMANEIGGK
;
A
#
# COMPACT_ATOMS: atom_id res chain seq x y z
N MET A 1 31.84 12.90 -72.99
CA MET A 1 31.51 11.79 -72.11
C MET A 1 31.28 12.33 -70.68
N GLN A 2 30.09 12.82 -70.42
CA GLN A 2 29.71 13.36 -69.10
C GLN A 2 28.96 12.30 -68.32
N ARG A 3 29.49 11.88 -67.19
CA ARG A 3 28.79 10.96 -66.25
C ARG A 3 27.94 11.78 -65.28
N ILE A 4 26.66 11.61 -65.39
CA ILE A 4 25.66 12.15 -64.46
C ILE A 4 25.66 11.29 -63.21
N ILE A 5 26.07 11.89 -62.08
CA ILE A 5 25.95 11.26 -60.76
C ILE A 5 24.62 11.71 -60.18
N ALA A 6 23.64 10.81 -60.13
CA ALA A 6 22.41 11.05 -59.41
C ALA A 6 22.64 10.90 -57.91
N ARG A 7 22.42 12.00 -57.16
CA ARG A 7 22.43 12.00 -55.69
C ARG A 7 21.01 11.62 -55.22
N TYR A 8 20.89 10.44 -54.62
CA TYR A 8 19.72 10.07 -53.82
C TYR A 8 19.86 10.76 -52.46
N VAL A 9 18.99 11.73 -52.21
CA VAL A 9 18.80 12.30 -50.87
C VAL A 9 17.71 11.43 -50.21
N SER A 10 18.10 10.53 -49.33
CA SER A 10 17.19 9.82 -48.45
C SER A 10 16.71 10.77 -47.35
N LEU A 11 15.44 11.17 -47.41
CA LEU A 11 14.75 11.83 -46.32
C LEU A 11 14.43 10.78 -45.26
N MET A 12 15.21 10.71 -44.18
CA MET A 12 14.79 10.01 -42.95
C MET A 12 13.83 10.93 -42.22
N VAL A 13 12.54 10.61 -42.31
CA VAL A 13 11.52 11.15 -41.41
C VAL A 13 11.65 10.37 -40.09
N ALA A 14 12.31 10.96 -39.10
CA ALA A 14 12.30 10.47 -37.73
C ALA A 14 10.93 10.80 -37.15
N ALA A 15 10.04 9.79 -37.15
CA ALA A 15 8.81 9.86 -36.38
C ALA A 15 9.18 9.73 -34.89
N THR A 16 9.31 10.86 -34.20
CA THR A 16 9.35 10.91 -32.74
C THR A 16 7.95 10.56 -32.23
N MET A 17 7.73 9.28 -31.89
CA MET A 17 6.63 8.88 -31.05
C MET A 17 6.89 9.44 -29.65
N THR A 18 6.32 10.60 -29.36
CA THR A 18 6.11 11.07 -27.98
C THR A 18 5.08 10.11 -27.38
N LEU A 19 5.57 9.12 -26.64
CA LEU A 19 4.74 8.41 -25.66
C LEU A 19 4.33 9.46 -24.63
N ALA A 20 3.13 10.01 -24.79
CA ALA A 20 2.45 10.70 -23.72
C ALA A 20 2.18 9.64 -22.65
N VAL A 21 3.05 9.57 -21.64
CA VAL A 21 2.72 8.91 -20.37
C VAL A 21 1.64 9.77 -19.77
N SER A 22 0.38 9.46 -20.10
CA SER A 22 -0.74 9.93 -19.31
C SER A 22 -0.57 9.32 -17.93
N THR A 23 -0.18 10.13 -16.96
CA THR A 23 -0.40 9.83 -15.54
C THR A 23 -1.92 9.79 -15.38
N ALA A 24 -2.52 8.65 -15.67
CA ALA A 24 -3.90 8.39 -15.34
C ALA A 24 -3.93 8.34 -13.81
N ASN A 25 -4.34 9.44 -13.18
CA ASN A 25 -4.99 9.38 -11.88
C ASN A 25 -6.30 8.62 -12.15
N ALA A 26 -6.22 7.29 -12.13
CA ALA A 26 -7.39 6.45 -12.20
C ALA A 26 -8.21 6.77 -10.94
N GLY A 27 -9.25 7.58 -11.11
CA GLY A 27 -10.20 7.87 -10.04
C GLY A 27 -10.90 6.58 -9.61
N VAL A 28 -11.51 6.59 -8.43
CA VAL A 28 -12.31 5.45 -7.94
C VAL A 28 -13.35 4.99 -8.98
N ASP A 29 -13.82 5.90 -9.81
CA ASP A 29 -14.81 5.62 -10.85
C ASP A 29 -14.26 4.79 -12.03
N GLU A 30 -12.95 4.78 -12.24
CA GLU A 30 -12.27 4.03 -13.29
C GLU A 30 -11.84 2.62 -12.84
N LEU A 31 -12.02 2.28 -11.57
CA LEU A 31 -11.70 0.94 -11.05
C LEU A 31 -12.66 -0.10 -11.64
N PRO A 32 -12.18 -1.34 -11.90
CA PRO A 32 -13.04 -2.47 -12.22
C PRO A 32 -14.19 -2.61 -11.23
N ALA A 33 -15.38 -2.95 -11.71
CA ALA A 33 -16.59 -2.96 -10.90
C ALA A 33 -16.53 -3.90 -9.68
N ASP A 34 -15.84 -5.03 -9.80
CA ASP A 34 -15.60 -5.98 -8.72
C ASP A 34 -14.71 -5.38 -7.63
N ILE A 35 -13.66 -4.67 -8.00
CA ILE A 35 -12.79 -3.95 -7.07
C ILE A 35 -13.54 -2.79 -6.43
N LYS A 36 -14.25 -1.98 -7.23
CA LYS A 36 -15.05 -0.87 -6.73
C LYS A 36 -16.08 -1.35 -5.70
N ASN A 37 -16.82 -2.42 -6.02
CA ASN A 37 -17.84 -2.97 -5.13
C ASN A 37 -17.25 -3.61 -3.86
N SER A 38 -16.06 -4.19 -3.91
CA SER A 38 -15.42 -4.82 -2.76
C SER A 38 -14.75 -3.81 -1.82
N LEU A 39 -14.11 -2.77 -2.37
CA LEU A 39 -13.36 -1.80 -1.59
C LEU A 39 -14.15 -0.55 -1.20
N TYR A 40 -15.11 -0.15 -2.04
CA TYR A 40 -15.87 1.11 -1.88
C TYR A 40 -17.37 0.89 -1.71
N ASN A 41 -17.76 -0.29 -1.23
CA ASN A 41 -19.16 -0.56 -0.93
C ASN A 41 -19.61 0.32 0.24
N ASN A 42 -20.55 1.22 -0.02
CA ASN A 42 -21.09 2.16 0.98
C ASN A 42 -21.69 1.46 2.20
N ASN A 43 -22.08 0.19 2.09
CA ASN A 43 -22.59 -0.59 3.23
C ASN A 43 -21.50 -0.88 4.27
N PHE A 44 -20.22 -0.83 3.88
CA PHE A 44 -19.07 -1.05 4.78
C PHE A 44 -18.38 0.24 5.21
N LEU A 45 -18.79 1.39 4.68
CA LEU A 45 -18.28 2.69 5.10
C LEU A 45 -19.15 3.22 6.24
N ASP A 46 -18.52 3.67 7.32
CA ASP A 46 -19.21 4.43 8.35
C ASP A 46 -19.41 5.87 7.85
N PRO A 47 -20.64 6.32 7.59
CA PRO A 47 -20.91 7.67 7.09
C PRO A 47 -20.52 8.76 8.10
N ASN A 48 -20.32 8.41 9.36
CA ASN A 48 -19.94 9.33 10.43
C ASN A 48 -18.43 9.34 10.68
N GLN A 49 -17.66 8.49 9.99
CA GLN A 49 -16.22 8.46 10.13
C GLN A 49 -15.61 9.61 9.33
N PRO A 50 -14.92 10.58 9.96
CA PRO A 50 -14.31 11.67 9.23
C PRO A 50 -13.23 11.12 8.29
N VAL A 51 -13.37 11.45 7.02
CA VAL A 51 -12.32 11.22 6.02
C VAL A 51 -11.41 12.43 6.06
N GLY A 52 -10.22 12.28 6.64
CA GLY A 52 -9.20 13.32 6.64
C GLY A 52 -8.53 13.46 5.27
N GLU A 53 -7.83 14.57 5.07
CA GLU A 53 -6.97 14.73 3.91
C GLU A 53 -5.81 13.72 4.01
N SER A 54 -5.56 13.00 2.93
CA SER A 54 -4.45 12.06 2.86
C SER A 54 -3.17 12.81 2.44
N ALA A 55 -2.08 12.61 3.19
CA ALA A 55 -0.76 13.08 2.79
C ALA A 55 -0.27 12.43 1.47
N TYR A 56 -0.92 11.35 1.05
CA TYR A 56 -0.58 10.61 -0.18
C TYR A 56 -1.42 11.02 -1.39
N ARG A 57 -2.25 12.08 -1.30
CA ARG A 57 -3.10 12.52 -2.42
C ARG A 57 -2.29 12.76 -3.71
N ASP A 58 -1.17 13.47 -3.57
CA ASP A 58 -0.30 13.84 -4.68
C ASP A 58 1.08 13.16 -4.59
N TRP A 59 1.17 12.13 -3.75
CA TRP A 59 2.43 11.42 -3.54
C TRP A 59 2.73 10.48 -4.71
N VAL A 60 3.98 10.49 -5.16
CA VAL A 60 4.48 9.63 -6.22
C VAL A 60 5.62 8.79 -5.68
N ALA A 61 5.64 7.51 -6.01
CA ALA A 61 6.74 6.63 -5.62
C ALA A 61 8.07 7.15 -6.16
N LYS A 62 9.09 7.18 -5.31
CA LYS A 62 10.44 7.66 -5.66
C LYS A 62 11.09 6.83 -6.76
N ASN A 63 10.90 5.52 -6.69
CA ASN A 63 11.48 4.56 -7.63
C ASN A 63 10.40 3.84 -8.42
N PRO A 64 10.65 3.49 -9.70
CA PRO A 64 9.81 2.54 -10.41
C PRO A 64 10.01 1.12 -9.85
N PRO A 65 9.08 0.17 -10.12
CA PRO A 65 9.29 -1.22 -9.76
C PRO A 65 10.54 -1.81 -10.48
N PRO A 66 11.14 -2.90 -9.95
CA PRO A 66 10.68 -3.66 -8.79
C PRO A 66 10.98 -2.99 -7.45
N TRP A 67 10.02 -3.07 -6.52
CA TRP A 67 10.13 -2.40 -5.22
C TRP A 67 10.65 -3.31 -4.12
N LYS A 68 11.36 -2.70 -3.16
CA LYS A 68 11.76 -3.31 -1.90
C LYS A 68 10.76 -2.92 -0.82
N ILE A 69 10.14 -3.90 -0.16
CA ILE A 69 9.07 -3.69 0.81
C ILE A 69 9.52 -4.12 2.21
N GLY A 70 9.32 -3.26 3.19
CA GLY A 70 9.45 -3.61 4.60
C GLY A 70 8.12 -4.16 5.15
N TYR A 71 8.15 -5.24 5.93
CA TYR A 71 7.01 -5.71 6.70
C TYR A 71 7.34 -5.64 8.19
N ALA A 72 6.84 -4.60 8.87
CA ALA A 72 7.05 -4.38 10.30
C ALA A 72 5.95 -5.06 11.12
N SER A 73 6.15 -6.33 11.46
CA SER A 73 5.22 -7.12 12.26
C SER A 73 5.34 -6.80 13.75
N SER A 74 4.21 -6.63 14.41
CA SER A 74 4.20 -6.44 15.88
C SER A 74 4.23 -7.75 16.64
N TYR A 75 3.67 -8.83 16.08
CA TYR A 75 3.49 -10.09 16.80
C TYR A 75 3.17 -11.23 15.82
N ALA A 76 3.73 -12.41 16.04
CA ALA A 76 3.51 -13.59 15.21
C ALA A 76 2.88 -14.79 15.95
N GLY A 77 2.53 -14.63 17.23
CA GLY A 77 2.18 -15.74 18.12
C GLY A 77 0.74 -16.25 18.05
N ASN A 78 -0.04 -15.95 17.00
CA ASN A 78 -1.35 -16.56 16.80
C ASN A 78 -1.49 -17.15 15.39
N THR A 79 -2.44 -18.08 15.23
CA THR A 79 -2.69 -18.82 13.99
C THR A 79 -3.01 -17.91 12.81
N TRP A 80 -3.76 -16.83 13.06
CA TRP A 80 -4.10 -15.87 12.01
C TRP A 80 -2.85 -15.16 11.46
N ARG A 81 -1.97 -14.66 12.34
CA ARG A 81 -0.73 -14.01 11.93
C ARG A 81 0.26 -14.97 11.29
N ALA A 82 0.32 -16.22 11.78
CA ALA A 82 1.09 -17.26 11.13
C ALA A 82 0.62 -17.51 9.70
N ALA A 83 -0.69 -17.57 9.47
CA ALA A 83 -1.26 -17.71 8.13
C ALA A 83 -0.98 -16.51 7.23
N VAL A 84 -1.01 -15.28 7.76
CA VAL A 84 -0.63 -14.08 7.01
C VAL A 84 0.83 -14.14 6.57
N MET A 85 1.73 -14.54 7.46
CA MET A 85 3.15 -14.67 7.16
C MET A 85 3.43 -15.77 6.13
N ASP A 86 2.75 -16.91 6.27
CA ASP A 86 2.84 -18.01 5.33
C ASP A 86 2.41 -17.58 3.91
N ARG A 87 1.25 -16.96 3.79
CA ARG A 87 0.76 -16.45 2.50
C ARG A 87 1.64 -15.34 1.92
N LEU A 88 2.12 -14.43 2.76
CA LEU A 88 3.06 -13.40 2.33
C LEU A 88 4.29 -14.02 1.67
N GLN A 89 4.94 -14.96 2.36
CA GLN A 89 6.19 -15.53 1.93
C GLN A 89 6.06 -16.57 0.80
N ASN A 90 5.03 -17.41 0.84
CA ASN A 90 4.88 -18.54 -0.05
C ASN A 90 3.95 -18.31 -1.25
N GLU A 91 3.06 -17.31 -1.18
CA GLU A 91 2.13 -17.00 -2.27
C GLU A 91 2.39 -15.62 -2.89
N LEU A 92 2.37 -14.56 -2.06
CA LEU A 92 2.39 -13.18 -2.57
C LEU A 92 3.78 -12.77 -3.05
N VAL A 93 4.83 -13.03 -2.28
CA VAL A 93 6.20 -12.65 -2.65
C VAL A 93 6.62 -13.31 -3.97
N PRO A 94 6.48 -14.63 -4.17
CA PRO A 94 6.81 -15.26 -5.44
C PRO A 94 6.01 -14.67 -6.61
N LYS A 95 4.70 -14.49 -6.44
CA LYS A 95 3.83 -13.94 -7.47
C LYS A 95 4.25 -12.53 -7.92
N TRP A 96 4.52 -11.64 -6.97
CA TRP A 96 4.88 -10.25 -7.30
C TRP A 96 6.31 -10.12 -7.84
N LYS A 97 7.21 -11.03 -7.46
CA LYS A 97 8.53 -11.15 -8.08
C LYS A 97 8.44 -11.62 -9.54
N GLU A 98 7.62 -12.61 -9.83
CA GLU A 98 7.38 -13.09 -11.20
C GLU A 98 6.82 -12.00 -12.10
N LEU A 99 5.96 -11.12 -11.55
CA LEU A 99 5.41 -9.97 -12.26
C LEU A 99 6.40 -8.80 -12.43
N GLY A 100 7.62 -8.91 -11.90
CA GLY A 100 8.62 -7.84 -11.94
C GLY A 100 8.28 -6.61 -11.09
N MET A 101 7.33 -6.74 -10.16
CA MET A 101 6.87 -5.66 -9.30
C MET A 101 7.57 -5.61 -7.95
N LEU A 102 8.13 -6.72 -7.50
CA LEU A 102 8.76 -6.88 -6.19
C LEU A 102 10.20 -7.38 -6.35
N ASP A 103 11.15 -6.70 -5.69
CA ASP A 103 12.53 -7.15 -5.54
C ASP A 103 12.68 -7.99 -4.27
N GLU A 104 12.36 -7.41 -3.12
CA GLU A 104 12.59 -8.02 -1.82
C GLU A 104 11.51 -7.64 -0.81
N VAL A 105 11.24 -8.53 0.15
CA VAL A 105 10.50 -8.21 1.37
C VAL A 105 11.38 -8.43 2.58
N ILE A 106 11.63 -7.38 3.35
CA ILE A 106 12.36 -7.42 4.62
C ILE A 106 11.36 -7.48 5.76
N ILE A 107 11.38 -8.56 6.53
CA ILE A 107 10.44 -8.80 7.62
C ILE A 107 11.12 -8.55 8.95
N THR A 108 10.48 -7.72 9.79
CA THR A 108 10.90 -7.49 11.17
C THR A 108 9.78 -7.85 12.14
N GLN A 109 10.12 -8.11 13.40
CA GLN A 109 9.14 -8.47 14.41
C GLN A 109 9.50 -7.84 15.76
N SER A 110 8.56 -7.10 16.35
CA SER A 110 8.81 -6.33 17.58
C SER A 110 8.34 -7.03 18.86
N ASN A 111 7.59 -8.12 18.74
CA ASN A 111 7.02 -8.85 19.89
C ASN A 111 6.19 -7.93 20.83
N LEU A 112 5.34 -7.07 20.26
CA LEU A 112 4.51 -6.08 20.94
C LEU A 112 5.31 -5.02 21.71
N ASN A 113 6.59 -4.85 21.42
CA ASN A 113 7.40 -3.80 21.98
C ASN A 113 7.43 -2.58 21.07
N ASP A 114 6.82 -1.48 21.51
CA ASP A 114 6.70 -0.25 20.72
C ASP A 114 8.06 0.36 20.38
N ALA A 115 8.99 0.43 21.35
CA ALA A 115 10.32 0.99 21.13
C ALA A 115 11.11 0.19 20.09
N THR A 116 11.00 -1.13 20.13
CA THR A 116 11.59 -2.02 19.13
C THR A 116 10.98 -1.79 17.76
N GLN A 117 9.64 -1.68 17.66
CA GLN A 117 8.98 -1.46 16.37
C GLN A 117 9.33 -0.09 15.77
N ILE A 118 9.41 0.97 16.59
CA ILE A 118 9.88 2.29 16.17
C ILE A 118 11.28 2.22 15.56
N GLN A 119 12.21 1.52 16.21
CA GLN A 119 13.57 1.34 15.70
C GLN A 119 13.59 0.53 14.39
N GLN A 120 12.82 -0.55 14.32
CA GLN A 120 12.72 -1.38 13.14
C GLN A 120 12.16 -0.63 11.93
N ILE A 121 11.12 0.21 12.12
CA ILE A 121 10.60 1.05 11.04
C ILE A 121 11.68 1.99 10.51
N ARG A 122 12.44 2.65 11.40
CA ARG A 122 13.55 3.52 10.99
C ARG A 122 14.64 2.76 10.24
N GLN A 123 15.03 1.59 10.75
CA GLN A 123 16.01 0.73 10.10
C GLN A 123 15.58 0.27 8.70
N LEU A 124 14.29 -0.03 8.50
CA LEU A 124 13.76 -0.36 7.18
C LEU A 124 13.90 0.84 6.22
N VAL A 125 13.59 2.05 6.67
CA VAL A 125 13.81 3.27 5.88
C VAL A 125 15.28 3.45 5.53
N ASP A 126 16.18 3.28 6.50
CA ASP A 126 17.63 3.43 6.30
C ASP A 126 18.21 2.34 5.38
N GLN A 127 17.56 1.18 5.29
CA GLN A 127 17.89 0.11 4.34
C GLN A 127 17.34 0.36 2.92
N GLY A 128 16.66 1.48 2.72
CA GLY A 128 16.20 1.92 1.40
C GLY A 128 15.02 1.12 0.86
N VAL A 129 14.07 0.75 1.73
CA VAL A 129 12.79 0.21 1.26
C VAL A 129 11.96 1.30 0.60
N ASP A 130 11.13 0.92 -0.38
CA ASP A 130 10.23 1.85 -1.09
C ASP A 130 8.89 2.03 -0.37
N ALA A 131 8.47 1.03 0.38
CA ALA A 131 7.27 1.10 1.21
C ALA A 131 7.38 0.20 2.43
N ILE A 132 6.58 0.48 3.46
CA ILE A 132 6.49 -0.32 4.67
C ILE A 132 5.04 -0.70 4.93
N ILE A 133 4.79 -1.98 5.13
CA ILE A 133 3.52 -2.48 5.67
C ILE A 133 3.71 -2.65 7.18
N VAL A 134 2.91 -1.94 7.96
CA VAL A 134 2.96 -1.98 9.43
C VAL A 134 1.78 -2.76 9.97
N CYS A 135 2.04 -3.82 10.70
CA CYS A 135 1.06 -4.40 11.62
C CYS A 135 1.39 -3.88 13.03
N CYS A 136 0.72 -2.81 13.43
CA CYS A 136 1.15 -1.98 14.56
C CYS A 136 0.97 -2.66 15.92
N SER A 137 1.93 -2.43 16.83
CA SER A 137 1.81 -2.77 18.26
C SER A 137 0.93 -1.73 18.98
N ASN A 138 1.12 -0.45 18.62
CA ASN A 138 0.40 0.67 19.19
C ASN A 138 0.10 1.72 18.10
N PRO A 139 -1.16 2.10 17.90
CA PRO A 139 -1.56 3.00 16.80
C PRO A 139 -0.90 4.38 16.83
N THR A 140 -0.60 4.90 18.03
CA THR A 140 -0.13 6.27 18.23
C THR A 140 1.38 6.35 18.51
N ALA A 141 1.94 5.36 19.20
CA ALA A 141 3.37 5.36 19.55
C ALA A 141 4.29 5.38 18.31
N LEU A 142 3.82 4.86 17.17
CA LEU A 142 4.58 4.77 15.95
C LEU A 142 4.57 6.05 15.10
N ASN A 143 3.76 7.07 15.44
CA ASN A 143 3.54 8.24 14.58
C ASN A 143 4.83 8.93 14.14
N ALA A 144 5.79 9.12 15.05
CA ALA A 144 7.05 9.76 14.71
C ALA A 144 7.93 8.95 13.74
N SER A 145 7.87 7.61 13.79
CA SER A 145 8.59 6.77 12.84
C SER A 145 7.88 6.66 11.50
N VAL A 146 6.55 6.74 11.49
CA VAL A 146 5.73 6.82 10.26
C VAL A 146 5.99 8.14 9.54
N GLU A 147 6.01 9.26 10.26
CA GLU A 147 6.37 10.56 9.70
C GLU A 147 7.81 10.58 9.16
N TYR A 148 8.74 9.93 9.87
CA TYR A 148 10.11 9.76 9.39
C TYR A 148 10.17 9.00 8.06
N ALA A 149 9.42 7.90 7.93
CA ALA A 149 9.34 7.15 6.69
C ALA A 149 8.80 8.01 5.54
N TYR A 150 7.69 8.71 5.76
CA TYR A 150 7.08 9.61 4.77
C TYR A 150 8.05 10.70 4.29
N LYS A 151 8.80 11.35 5.22
CA LYS A 151 9.79 12.38 4.91
C LYS A 151 11.00 11.85 4.12
N ASN A 152 11.20 10.54 4.09
CA ASN A 152 12.24 9.87 3.30
C ASN A 152 11.67 9.19 2.05
N ASP A 153 10.48 9.60 1.59
CA ASP A 153 9.80 9.09 0.41
C ASP A 153 9.43 7.59 0.50
N VAL A 154 9.25 7.08 1.71
CA VAL A 154 8.81 5.70 1.97
C VAL A 154 7.34 5.69 2.34
N ALA A 155 6.51 5.06 1.51
CA ALA A 155 5.08 4.94 1.78
C ALA A 155 4.80 3.98 2.94
N VAL A 156 3.86 4.35 3.82
CA VAL A 156 3.48 3.51 4.96
C VAL A 156 2.02 3.09 4.86
N PHE A 157 1.81 1.78 4.86
CA PHE A 157 0.50 1.14 4.85
C PHE A 157 0.28 0.42 6.18
N SER A 158 -0.86 0.61 6.81
CA SER A 158 -1.25 -0.29 7.90
C SER A 158 -1.92 -1.54 7.34
N GLY A 159 -1.50 -2.69 7.81
CA GLY A 159 -2.17 -3.97 7.57
C GLY A 159 -2.86 -4.44 8.85
N ILE A 160 -4.20 -4.39 8.91
CA ILE A 160 -5.04 -4.96 10.00
C ILE A 160 -5.01 -4.20 11.33
N GLY A 161 -4.47 -3.22 11.52
CA GLY A 161 -4.62 -2.24 12.57
C GLY A 161 -4.80 -0.91 11.88
N TYR A 162 -4.96 0.14 12.61
CA TYR A 162 -4.86 1.48 12.05
C TYR A 162 -3.75 2.24 12.75
N LEU A 163 -3.16 3.15 12.03
CA LEU A 163 -2.23 4.13 12.55
C LEU A 163 -2.94 5.47 12.65
N THR A 164 -2.68 6.22 13.70
CA THR A 164 -3.28 7.56 13.88
C THR A 164 -2.51 8.66 13.14
N SER A 165 -1.38 8.31 12.53
CA SER A 165 -0.58 9.25 11.74
C SER A 165 -1.29 9.64 10.45
N PRO A 166 -1.32 10.93 10.07
CA PRO A 166 -1.81 11.38 8.76
C PRO A 166 -0.89 10.93 7.60
N TYR A 167 0.31 10.45 7.92
CA TYR A 167 1.32 9.96 6.97
C TYR A 167 1.24 8.44 6.78
N SER A 168 0.06 7.84 6.97
CA SER A 168 -0.18 6.42 6.72
C SER A 168 -1.45 6.21 5.90
N ILE A 169 -1.43 5.17 5.07
CA ILE A 169 -2.61 4.67 4.38
C ILE A 169 -3.14 3.50 5.20
N ASN A 170 -4.33 3.64 5.76
CA ASN A 170 -4.91 2.61 6.61
C ASN A 170 -5.73 1.61 5.79
N SER A 171 -5.32 0.34 5.81
CA SER A 171 -6.07 -0.79 5.28
C SER A 171 -6.48 -1.68 6.45
N SER A 172 -7.69 -1.46 6.95
CA SER A 172 -8.21 -2.14 8.13
C SER A 172 -9.68 -2.53 7.96
N ALA A 173 -10.13 -3.53 8.72
CA ALA A 173 -11.54 -3.82 8.83
C ALA A 173 -12.27 -2.66 9.55
N ASN A 174 -13.47 -2.35 9.09
CA ASN A 174 -14.31 -1.38 9.79
C ASN A 174 -14.96 -2.03 11.02
N PHE A 175 -14.26 -1.98 12.15
CA PHE A 175 -14.72 -2.58 13.41
C PHE A 175 -15.96 -1.90 13.98
N VAL A 176 -16.20 -0.63 13.65
CA VAL A 176 -17.41 0.10 14.09
C VAL A 176 -18.64 -0.47 13.37
N VAL A 177 -18.55 -0.63 12.05
CA VAL A 177 -19.63 -1.26 11.27
C VAL A 177 -19.82 -2.72 11.70
N GLY A 178 -18.72 -3.47 11.86
CA GLY A 178 -18.79 -4.85 12.34
C GLY A 178 -19.46 -4.97 13.71
N GLY A 179 -19.09 -4.12 14.66
CA GLY A 179 -19.70 -4.08 15.99
C GLY A 179 -21.18 -3.73 15.94
N ARG A 180 -21.58 -2.77 15.10
CA ARG A 180 -22.99 -2.42 14.89
C ARG A 180 -23.78 -3.59 14.33
N MET A 181 -23.30 -4.23 13.27
CA MET A 181 -23.95 -5.40 12.66
C MET A 181 -24.14 -6.55 13.66
N MET A 182 -23.12 -6.82 14.47
CA MET A 182 -23.20 -7.82 15.53
C MET A 182 -24.23 -7.43 16.59
N GLY A 183 -24.24 -6.18 17.02
CA GLY A 183 -25.20 -5.67 18.00
C GLY A 183 -26.64 -5.73 17.49
N GLU A 184 -26.87 -5.34 16.24
CA GLU A 184 -28.18 -5.44 15.59
C GLU A 184 -28.64 -6.89 15.46
N TRP A 185 -27.77 -7.79 15.06
CA TRP A 185 -28.07 -9.22 15.00
C TRP A 185 -28.42 -9.79 16.38
N MET A 186 -27.60 -9.50 17.38
CA MET A 186 -27.88 -9.94 18.75
C MET A 186 -29.22 -9.41 19.27
N ALA A 187 -29.49 -8.10 19.07
CA ALA A 187 -30.76 -7.51 19.51
C ALA A 187 -31.98 -8.17 18.86
N ASN A 188 -31.88 -8.53 17.60
CA ASN A 188 -32.94 -9.24 16.88
C ASN A 188 -33.14 -10.66 17.42
N GLU A 189 -32.05 -11.40 17.66
CA GLU A 189 -32.11 -12.79 18.18
C GLU A 189 -32.71 -12.87 19.59
N ILE A 190 -32.37 -11.91 20.46
CA ILE A 190 -32.90 -11.89 21.85
C ILE A 190 -34.22 -11.10 21.98
N GLY A 191 -34.76 -10.60 20.86
CA GLY A 191 -36.03 -9.85 20.84
C GLY A 191 -35.95 -8.51 21.57
N GLY A 192 -34.78 -7.88 21.63
CA GLY A 192 -34.58 -6.59 22.28
C GLY A 192 -34.71 -6.64 23.82
N LYS A 193 -34.52 -7.79 24.44
CA LYS A 193 -34.59 -7.98 25.89
C LYS A 193 -33.24 -7.84 26.56
#